data_060de33b16fa3e3a6ca25c40a3d2978d
#
_entry.id   060de33b16fa3e3a6ca25c40a3d2978d
#
_cell.length_a   1.000
_cell.length_b   1.000
_cell.length_c   1.000
_cell.angle_alpha   90.00
_cell.angle_beta   90.00
_cell.angle_gamma   90.00
#
_symmetry.space_group_name_H-M   'P 1'
#
loop_
_entity.id
_entity.type
_entity.pdbx_description
1 polymer ?
#
loop_
_entity_poly.entity_id
_entity_poly.type
_entity_poly.pdbx_seq_one_letter_code
_entity_poly.pdbx_strand_id
1 'polypeptide(L)'
;MNWSAFKGHSSGLRHVWLLLGMLSAAIPLTAGTALIYVANRGGTTFDVIDAATNKVVQTIGNIESPETVRFSRDGRQLYVFSRAEDFLIVMDRKSGNIVKKVPLSGWANEAQTTKDGKLILVCIRNTGTKAEDTGALDIIDTTTLEKVKSIPVRRGLHDLAVTADGKYVAAGAPGGRFLVVFDLQNMKAAWEVQYDSSVNPIVIENNPDGSGRRIFVNLGALNSFSVVDFAKRAEVARIKAPDEPTGFGGGRGCESNAYGIGISPDQKTLWVNSRPSNSVFAYSLPDIKLLGHVSLPEQAVPGKPSRSGNPAWITFTPDSKAVYVSSCGLKMVTAIDVQKMKEVARITVGEMPDRISTLALP
;
A
#
# COMPACT_ATOMS: atom_id res chain seq x y z
N MET A 1 -43.46 -90.31 3.47
CA MET A 1 -43.28 -90.20 4.94
C MET A 1 -42.81 -88.79 5.22
N ASN A 2 -43.71 -87.97 5.66
CA ASN A 2 -43.75 -86.97 6.79
C ASN A 2 -42.43 -86.64 7.39
N TRP A 3 -42.07 -85.38 7.51
CA TRP A 3 -42.30 -84.41 8.62
C TRP A 3 -41.56 -83.10 8.29
N SER A 4 -42.20 -81.98 8.15
CA SER A 4 -42.57 -80.80 9.01
C SER A 4 -41.44 -79.90 9.32
N ALA A 5 -41.52 -78.75 8.80
CA ALA A 5 -41.58 -77.39 9.36
C ALA A 5 -40.61 -76.97 10.52
N PHE A 6 -39.78 -75.94 10.25
CA PHE A 6 -39.58 -74.91 11.26
C PHE A 6 -39.28 -73.56 10.58
N LYS A 7 -40.14 -72.59 10.87
CA LYS A 7 -40.02 -71.18 10.46
C LYS A 7 -38.97 -70.52 11.36
N GLY A 8 -37.94 -69.95 10.77
CA GLY A 8 -37.03 -69.03 11.47
C GLY A 8 -37.20 -67.60 10.90
N HIS A 9 -37.70 -66.70 11.73
CA HIS A 9 -37.76 -65.27 11.44
C HIS A 9 -36.36 -64.68 11.58
N SER A 10 -35.76 -64.17 10.53
CA SER A 10 -34.59 -63.32 10.57
C SER A 10 -35.03 -61.85 10.42
N SER A 11 -34.99 -61.14 11.54
CA SER A 11 -35.17 -59.69 11.63
C SER A 11 -34.00 -58.97 10.89
N GLY A 12 -34.28 -58.36 9.75
CA GLY A 12 -33.30 -57.57 9.02
C GLY A 12 -33.05 -56.25 9.74
N LEU A 13 -31.88 -56.09 10.35
CA LEU A 13 -31.40 -54.76 10.77
C LEU A 13 -31.00 -53.95 9.52
N ARG A 14 -31.82 -52.99 9.18
CA ARG A 14 -31.44 -51.93 8.21
C ARG A 14 -30.48 -50.97 8.89
N HIS A 15 -29.21 -51.02 8.51
CA HIS A 15 -28.24 -50.01 8.88
C HIS A 15 -28.55 -48.74 8.07
N VAL A 16 -29.13 -47.75 8.73
CA VAL A 16 -29.25 -46.38 8.23
C VAL A 16 -27.90 -45.70 8.45
N TRP A 17 -27.12 -45.55 7.39
CA TRP A 17 -25.94 -44.68 7.42
C TRP A 17 -26.41 -43.22 7.37
N LEU A 18 -26.38 -42.54 8.52
CA LEU A 18 -26.46 -41.09 8.61
C LEU A 18 -25.17 -40.52 8.08
N LEU A 19 -25.15 -40.04 6.86
CA LEU A 19 -24.13 -39.15 6.33
C LEU A 19 -24.26 -37.82 7.07
N LEU A 20 -23.48 -37.63 8.13
CA LEU A 20 -23.23 -36.31 8.68
C LEU A 20 -22.39 -35.53 7.65
N GLY A 21 -23.07 -34.76 6.80
CA GLY A 21 -22.44 -33.72 6.01
C GLY A 21 -21.85 -32.67 6.95
N MET A 22 -20.55 -32.69 7.18
CA MET A 22 -19.85 -31.56 7.76
C MET A 22 -19.95 -30.38 6.80
N LEU A 23 -20.95 -29.53 6.99
CA LEU A 23 -20.91 -28.16 6.47
C LEU A 23 -19.73 -27.48 7.20
N SER A 24 -18.57 -27.42 6.57
CA SER A 24 -17.54 -26.49 6.97
C SER A 24 -18.06 -25.08 6.66
N ALA A 25 -18.73 -24.48 7.65
CA ALA A 25 -18.98 -23.06 7.62
C ALA A 25 -17.61 -22.38 7.52
N ALA A 26 -17.30 -21.78 6.38
CA ALA A 26 -16.18 -20.87 6.26
C ALA A 26 -16.44 -19.76 7.27
N ILE A 27 -15.69 -19.77 8.38
CA ILE A 27 -15.69 -18.67 9.35
C ILE A 27 -15.23 -17.46 8.55
N PRO A 28 -16.06 -16.42 8.37
CA PRO A 28 -15.59 -15.22 7.71
C PRO A 28 -14.40 -14.72 8.51
N LEU A 29 -13.26 -14.53 7.83
CA LEU A 29 -12.12 -13.84 8.39
C LEU A 29 -12.66 -12.46 8.79
N THR A 30 -12.86 -12.20 10.08
CA THR A 30 -13.22 -10.87 10.57
C THR A 30 -11.97 -10.01 10.38
N ALA A 31 -11.78 -9.49 9.17
CA ALA A 31 -10.85 -8.39 8.95
C ALA A 31 -11.27 -7.28 9.92
N GLY A 32 -10.31 -6.71 10.66
CA GLY A 32 -10.62 -5.57 11.53
C GLY A 32 -11.38 -4.52 10.71
N THR A 33 -12.35 -3.86 11.33
CA THR A 33 -13.19 -2.86 10.66
C THR A 33 -12.31 -1.78 10.04
N ALA A 34 -12.19 -1.79 8.72
CA ALA A 34 -11.32 -0.88 7.97
C ALA A 34 -11.92 -0.54 6.60
N LEU A 35 -11.66 0.67 6.16
CA LEU A 35 -11.96 1.12 4.81
C LEU A 35 -10.65 1.30 4.03
N ILE A 36 -10.60 0.76 2.82
CA ILE A 36 -9.48 0.88 1.91
C ILE A 36 -9.84 1.90 0.83
N TYR A 37 -9.14 3.01 0.81
CA TYR A 37 -9.32 4.08 -0.17
C TYR A 37 -8.36 3.86 -1.33
N VAL A 38 -8.88 3.90 -2.54
CA VAL A 38 -8.15 3.64 -3.80
C VAL A 38 -8.19 4.87 -4.66
N ALA A 39 -7.05 5.48 -4.96
CA ALA A 39 -6.94 6.59 -5.89
C ALA A 39 -7.00 6.07 -7.33
N ASN A 40 -8.05 6.38 -8.07
CA ASN A 40 -8.21 6.05 -9.49
C ASN A 40 -7.57 7.14 -10.34
N ARG A 41 -6.24 7.12 -10.42
CA ARG A 41 -5.43 8.21 -11.02
C ARG A 41 -5.75 8.51 -12.48
N GLY A 42 -6.22 7.53 -13.23
CA GLY A 42 -6.63 7.71 -14.63
C GLY A 42 -8.02 8.34 -14.81
N GLY A 43 -8.69 8.65 -13.71
CA GLY A 43 -10.03 9.21 -13.67
C GLY A 43 -10.16 10.39 -12.71
N THR A 44 -11.34 10.50 -12.10
CA THR A 44 -11.70 11.62 -11.21
C THR A 44 -12.25 11.14 -9.86
N THR A 45 -11.94 9.87 -9.45
CA THR A 45 -12.59 9.26 -8.30
C THR A 45 -11.61 8.59 -7.34
N PHE A 46 -12.04 8.49 -6.08
CA PHE A 46 -11.56 7.48 -5.14
C PHE A 46 -12.65 6.44 -4.93
N ASP A 47 -12.30 5.16 -4.98
CA ASP A 47 -13.18 4.10 -4.50
C ASP A 47 -12.84 3.72 -3.06
N VAL A 48 -13.87 3.41 -2.29
CA VAL A 48 -13.75 3.00 -0.90
C VAL A 48 -14.23 1.56 -0.77
N ILE A 49 -13.33 0.68 -0.39
CA ILE A 49 -13.59 -0.74 -0.21
C ILE A 49 -13.77 -1.02 1.29
N ASP A 50 -14.83 -1.70 1.65
CA ASP A 50 -15.00 -2.27 2.98
C ASP A 50 -14.17 -3.56 3.09
N ALA A 51 -13.19 -3.57 3.99
CA ALA A 51 -12.29 -4.71 4.17
C ALA A 51 -12.99 -5.96 4.72
N ALA A 52 -14.12 -5.83 5.41
CA ALA A 52 -14.87 -6.97 5.93
C ALA A 52 -15.60 -7.74 4.81
N THR A 53 -16.04 -7.03 3.78
CA THR A 53 -16.83 -7.61 2.67
C THR A 53 -16.07 -7.71 1.36
N ASN A 54 -14.93 -7.03 1.25
CA ASN A 54 -14.16 -6.86 0.00
C ASN A 54 -15.00 -6.28 -1.15
N LYS A 55 -15.87 -5.33 -0.84
CA LYS A 55 -16.73 -4.65 -1.81
C LYS A 55 -16.50 -3.15 -1.80
N VAL A 56 -16.62 -2.52 -2.97
CA VAL A 56 -16.70 -1.05 -3.04
C VAL A 56 -18.03 -0.62 -2.41
N VAL A 57 -17.97 0.22 -1.39
CA VAL A 57 -19.13 0.72 -0.64
C VAL A 57 -19.41 2.19 -0.88
N GLN A 58 -18.44 2.93 -1.44
CA GLN A 58 -18.56 4.34 -1.78
C GLN A 58 -17.60 4.67 -2.91
N THR A 59 -17.99 5.62 -3.78
CA THR A 59 -17.11 6.28 -4.75
C THR A 59 -17.20 7.79 -4.52
N ILE A 60 -16.04 8.43 -4.26
CA ILE A 60 -15.91 9.87 -4.07
C ILE A 60 -15.38 10.45 -5.38
N GLY A 61 -16.10 11.39 -5.99
CA GLY A 61 -15.80 11.95 -7.30
C GLY A 61 -15.34 13.41 -7.27
N ASN A 62 -15.21 13.97 -8.48
CA ASN A 62 -14.88 15.38 -8.75
C ASN A 62 -13.46 15.81 -8.30
N ILE A 63 -12.51 14.89 -8.35
CA ILE A 63 -11.10 15.17 -8.07
C ILE A 63 -10.29 14.70 -9.28
N GLU A 64 -9.85 15.61 -10.11
CA GLU A 64 -9.11 15.29 -11.32
C GLU A 64 -7.78 14.62 -10.96
N SER A 65 -7.49 13.46 -11.58
CA SER A 65 -6.24 12.70 -11.40
C SER A 65 -5.84 12.55 -9.93
N PRO A 66 -6.69 11.93 -9.08
CA PRO A 66 -6.40 11.78 -7.66
C PRO A 66 -5.14 10.92 -7.45
N GLU A 67 -4.25 11.36 -6.56
CA GLU A 67 -2.96 10.68 -6.33
C GLU A 67 -2.94 9.99 -4.98
N THR A 68 -3.20 10.70 -3.89
CA THR A 68 -3.07 10.19 -2.53
C THR A 68 -4.22 10.68 -1.66
N VAL A 69 -4.67 9.82 -0.74
CA VAL A 69 -5.56 10.20 0.36
C VAL A 69 -4.93 9.80 1.69
N ARG A 70 -5.01 10.71 2.66
CA ARG A 70 -4.66 10.47 4.07
C ARG A 70 -5.82 10.91 4.94
N PHE A 71 -5.75 10.64 6.22
CA PHE A 71 -6.88 10.81 7.13
C PHE A 71 -6.48 11.68 8.32
N SER A 72 -7.43 12.48 8.80
CA SER A 72 -7.30 13.05 10.15
C SER A 72 -7.29 11.92 11.20
N ARG A 73 -6.71 12.20 12.36
CA ARG A 73 -6.58 11.20 13.43
C ARG A 73 -7.93 10.59 13.85
N ASP A 74 -9.00 11.37 13.82
CA ASP A 74 -10.36 10.94 14.15
C ASP A 74 -11.10 10.32 12.95
N GLY A 75 -10.46 10.25 11.78
CA GLY A 75 -11.03 9.71 10.55
C GLY A 75 -12.18 10.52 9.96
N ARG A 76 -12.43 11.76 10.42
CA ARG A 76 -13.54 12.59 9.92
C ARG A 76 -13.18 13.36 8.66
N GLN A 77 -11.91 13.70 8.48
CA GLN A 77 -11.42 14.43 7.31
C GLN A 77 -10.54 13.54 6.43
N LEU A 78 -10.65 13.78 5.12
CA LEU A 78 -9.76 13.27 4.11
C LEU A 78 -8.79 14.39 3.71
N TYR A 79 -7.53 14.06 3.63
CA TYR A 79 -6.46 14.88 3.09
C TYR A 79 -6.10 14.35 1.72
N VAL A 80 -6.58 15.02 0.70
CA VAL A 80 -6.54 14.55 -0.68
C VAL A 80 -5.55 15.36 -1.50
N PHE A 81 -4.77 14.67 -2.29
CA PHE A 81 -3.82 15.25 -3.23
C PHE A 81 -4.19 14.81 -4.64
N SER A 82 -4.07 15.75 -5.58
CA SER A 82 -4.33 15.57 -6.99
C SER A 82 -3.08 15.94 -7.79
N ARG A 83 -2.91 15.31 -8.94
CA ARG A 83 -1.84 15.69 -9.88
C ARG A 83 -2.19 16.93 -10.68
N ALA A 84 -3.42 17.36 -10.66
CA ALA A 84 -3.91 18.52 -11.40
C ALA A 84 -3.79 19.82 -10.61
N GLU A 85 -3.57 19.77 -9.31
CA GLU A 85 -3.59 20.94 -8.42
C GLU A 85 -2.41 20.98 -7.45
N ASP A 86 -1.89 22.17 -7.16
CA ASP A 86 -0.86 22.41 -6.14
C ASP A 86 -1.48 22.76 -4.78
N PHE A 87 -2.49 22.00 -4.39
CA PHE A 87 -3.20 22.16 -3.12
C PHE A 87 -3.36 20.84 -2.38
N LEU A 88 -3.30 20.90 -1.05
CA LEU A 88 -3.93 19.90 -0.22
C LEU A 88 -5.43 20.21 -0.15
N ILE A 89 -6.26 19.30 -0.60
CA ILE A 89 -7.72 19.36 -0.52
C ILE A 89 -8.16 18.67 0.78
N VAL A 90 -8.75 19.43 1.69
CA VAL A 90 -9.34 18.88 2.91
C VAL A 90 -10.83 18.67 2.68
N MET A 91 -11.31 17.43 2.86
CA MET A 91 -12.70 17.07 2.63
C MET A 91 -13.31 16.47 3.89
N ASP A 92 -14.59 16.72 4.11
CA ASP A 92 -15.37 15.95 5.09
C ASP A 92 -15.63 14.54 4.54
N ARG A 93 -15.22 13.52 5.27
CA ARG A 93 -15.29 12.13 4.81
C ARG A 93 -16.72 11.64 4.57
N LYS A 94 -17.68 12.10 5.39
CA LYS A 94 -19.07 11.61 5.33
C LYS A 94 -19.82 12.21 4.13
N SER A 95 -19.70 13.51 3.96
CA SER A 95 -20.41 14.23 2.88
C SER A 95 -19.65 14.27 1.58
N GLY A 96 -18.33 14.11 1.58
CA GLY A 96 -17.46 14.31 0.42
C GLY A 96 -17.27 15.80 0.06
N ASN A 97 -17.74 16.73 0.86
CA ASN A 97 -17.60 18.15 0.60
C ASN A 97 -16.19 18.66 0.89
N ILE A 98 -15.70 19.56 0.04
CA ILE A 98 -14.43 20.26 0.28
C ILE A 98 -14.64 21.26 1.43
N VAL A 99 -13.81 21.13 2.47
CA VAL A 99 -13.79 22.02 3.64
C VAL A 99 -12.79 23.14 3.45
N LYS A 100 -11.58 22.82 2.93
CA LYS A 100 -10.50 23.78 2.74
C LYS A 100 -9.56 23.32 1.63
N LYS A 101 -8.93 24.27 0.91
CA LYS A 101 -7.76 24.03 0.08
C LYS A 101 -6.56 24.73 0.71
N VAL A 102 -5.47 24.02 0.94
CA VAL A 102 -4.24 24.56 1.54
C VAL A 102 -3.17 24.65 0.45
N PRO A 103 -2.64 25.84 0.14
CA PRO A 103 -1.62 25.99 -0.90
C PRO A 103 -0.33 25.25 -0.53
N LEU A 104 0.20 24.50 -1.48
CA LEU A 104 1.48 23.81 -1.39
C LEU A 104 2.59 24.60 -2.07
N SER A 105 3.83 24.20 -1.85
CA SER A 105 5.00 24.82 -2.51
C SER A 105 5.16 24.38 -3.96
N GLY A 106 4.29 23.53 -4.47
CA GLY A 106 4.26 23.02 -5.82
C GLY A 106 3.57 21.66 -5.90
N TRP A 107 3.81 20.92 -6.97
CA TRP A 107 3.16 19.66 -7.22
C TRP A 107 3.51 18.59 -6.18
N ALA A 108 2.50 18.12 -5.45
CA ALA A 108 2.60 17.08 -4.45
C ALA A 108 2.56 15.68 -5.08
N ASN A 109 3.26 14.73 -4.45
CA ASN A 109 3.23 13.33 -4.85
C ASN A 109 2.71 12.42 -3.74
N GLU A 110 3.28 12.49 -2.54
CA GLU A 110 2.89 11.67 -1.40
C GLU A 110 2.79 12.50 -0.15
N ALA A 111 1.97 12.04 0.79
CA ALA A 111 1.87 12.63 2.10
C ALA A 111 1.65 11.58 3.18
N GLN A 112 2.03 11.91 4.41
CA GLN A 112 1.67 11.15 5.61
C GLN A 112 1.35 12.08 6.76
N THR A 113 0.49 11.61 7.67
CA THR A 113 0.25 12.26 8.95
C THR A 113 1.18 11.69 10.01
N THR A 114 1.64 12.53 10.92
CA THR A 114 2.33 12.05 12.12
C THR A 114 1.38 11.20 12.96
N LYS A 115 1.89 10.25 13.74
CA LYS A 115 1.08 9.32 14.54
C LYS A 115 0.18 10.05 15.55
N ASP A 116 0.63 11.19 16.08
CA ASP A 116 -0.19 12.05 16.95
C ASP A 116 -1.24 12.87 16.20
N GLY A 117 -1.22 12.81 14.87
CA GLY A 117 -2.15 13.50 13.98
C GLY A 117 -1.98 15.01 13.90
N LYS A 118 -0.87 15.58 14.42
CA LYS A 118 -0.68 17.03 14.46
C LYS A 118 -0.13 17.63 13.17
N LEU A 119 0.62 16.87 12.42
CA LEU A 119 1.25 17.35 11.19
C LEU A 119 0.87 16.48 9.99
N ILE A 120 0.72 17.11 8.85
CA ILE A 120 0.73 16.49 7.53
C ILE A 120 2.05 16.84 6.87
N LEU A 121 2.78 15.82 6.43
CA LEU A 121 4.07 15.93 5.76
C LEU A 121 3.87 15.60 4.29
N VAL A 122 4.25 16.51 3.40
CA VAL A 122 3.95 16.41 1.97
C VAL A 122 5.23 16.44 1.14
N CYS A 123 5.44 15.40 0.34
CA CYS A 123 6.50 15.38 -0.68
C CYS A 123 6.12 16.29 -1.84
N ILE A 124 6.86 17.36 -2.04
CA ILE A 124 6.77 18.21 -3.23
C ILE A 124 7.76 17.73 -4.27
N ARG A 125 7.25 17.35 -5.43
CA ARG A 125 8.04 16.81 -6.54
C ARG A 125 8.62 17.90 -7.43
N ASN A 126 7.91 19.01 -7.59
CA ASN A 126 8.37 20.14 -8.38
C ASN A 126 7.81 21.42 -7.82
N THR A 127 8.68 22.36 -7.48
CA THR A 127 8.31 23.68 -6.94
C THR A 127 7.99 24.70 -8.05
N GLY A 128 7.95 24.29 -9.31
CA GLY A 128 7.62 25.18 -10.44
C GLY A 128 8.72 26.17 -10.81
N THR A 129 9.85 26.17 -10.11
CA THR A 129 10.99 27.00 -10.50
C THR A 129 11.72 26.37 -11.66
N LYS A 130 12.03 27.14 -12.72
CA LYS A 130 12.71 26.66 -13.94
C LYS A 130 14.13 26.13 -13.72
N ALA A 131 14.70 26.32 -12.56
CA ALA A 131 16.01 25.80 -12.21
C ALA A 131 15.84 24.38 -11.67
N GLU A 132 15.94 23.40 -12.53
CA GLU A 132 16.00 21.99 -12.21
C GLU A 132 14.87 21.49 -11.27
N ASP A 133 14.35 20.31 -11.44
CA ASP A 133 13.26 19.66 -10.65
C ASP A 133 13.48 19.71 -9.11
N THR A 134 13.55 20.92 -8.56
CA THR A 134 13.71 21.13 -7.12
C THR A 134 12.45 20.71 -6.40
N GLY A 135 12.60 20.01 -5.30
CA GLY A 135 11.51 19.57 -4.44
C GLY A 135 11.54 20.24 -3.09
N ALA A 136 10.58 19.88 -2.27
CA ALA A 136 10.52 20.28 -0.87
C ALA A 136 9.78 19.25 -0.03
N LEU A 137 9.96 19.32 1.28
CA LEU A 137 9.06 18.74 2.25
C LEU A 137 8.21 19.87 2.84
N ASP A 138 6.92 19.90 2.49
CA ASP A 138 5.97 20.82 3.11
C ASP A 138 5.41 20.20 4.39
N ILE A 139 5.31 21.01 5.43
CA ILE A 139 4.81 20.64 6.76
C ILE A 139 3.57 21.49 7.04
N ILE A 140 2.43 20.83 7.28
CA ILE A 140 1.15 21.48 7.50
C ILE A 140 0.66 21.11 8.89
N ASP A 141 0.22 22.08 9.68
CA ASP A 141 -0.44 21.89 10.96
C ASP A 141 -1.90 21.45 10.72
N THR A 142 -2.33 20.35 11.33
CA THR A 142 -3.67 19.80 11.13
C THR A 142 -4.76 20.57 11.86
N THR A 143 -4.41 21.36 12.86
CA THR A 143 -5.37 22.17 13.63
C THR A 143 -5.74 23.45 12.90
N THR A 144 -4.72 24.16 12.40
CA THR A 144 -4.93 25.42 11.68
C THR A 144 -5.18 25.20 10.17
N LEU A 145 -4.77 24.04 9.65
CA LEU A 145 -4.71 23.73 8.23
C LEU A 145 -3.91 24.80 7.48
N GLU A 146 -2.73 25.10 8.01
CA GLU A 146 -1.78 26.06 7.42
C GLU A 146 -0.41 25.39 7.26
N LYS A 147 0.28 25.75 6.17
CA LYS A 147 1.64 25.33 5.93
C LYS A 147 2.58 26.10 6.86
N VAL A 148 3.17 25.40 7.84
CA VAL A 148 4.06 25.99 8.85
C VAL A 148 5.51 26.03 8.40
N LYS A 149 5.91 25.15 7.47
CA LYS A 149 7.27 25.09 6.94
C LYS A 149 7.30 24.45 5.56
N SER A 150 8.26 24.88 4.75
CA SER A 150 8.72 24.18 3.56
C SER A 150 10.23 24.01 3.65
N ILE A 151 10.72 22.78 3.56
CA ILE A 151 12.15 22.46 3.62
C ILE A 151 12.60 22.10 2.20
N PRO A 152 13.36 22.96 1.52
CA PRO A 152 13.76 22.71 0.15
C PRO A 152 14.78 21.58 0.05
N VAL A 153 14.72 20.84 -1.08
CA VAL A 153 15.70 19.81 -1.45
C VAL A 153 16.11 19.98 -2.91
N ARG A 154 17.29 19.46 -3.24
CA ARG A 154 17.89 19.62 -4.59
C ARG A 154 17.16 18.91 -5.72
N ARG A 155 16.28 17.95 -5.41
CA ARG A 155 15.47 17.20 -6.37
C ARG A 155 14.11 16.86 -5.80
N GLY A 156 13.13 16.66 -6.68
CA GLY A 156 11.76 16.34 -6.32
C GLY A 156 11.62 15.07 -5.49
N LEU A 157 10.85 15.19 -4.41
CA LEU A 157 10.51 14.07 -3.53
C LEU A 157 9.34 13.28 -4.12
N HIS A 158 9.34 11.96 -3.90
CA HIS A 158 8.31 11.08 -4.44
C HIS A 158 7.48 10.38 -3.35
N ASP A 159 8.13 9.87 -2.32
CA ASP A 159 7.49 9.10 -1.27
C ASP A 159 8.13 9.40 0.07
N LEU A 160 7.41 9.16 1.15
CA LEU A 160 7.91 9.40 2.49
C LEU A 160 7.37 8.38 3.50
N ALA A 161 8.13 8.21 4.59
CA ALA A 161 7.74 7.43 5.75
C ALA A 161 8.15 8.17 7.03
N VAL A 162 7.27 8.16 8.03
CA VAL A 162 7.47 8.81 9.32
C VAL A 162 7.81 7.77 10.38
N THR A 163 8.78 8.04 11.24
CA THR A 163 9.06 7.18 12.41
C THR A 163 7.85 7.18 13.35
N ALA A 164 7.59 6.06 14.01
CA ALA A 164 6.42 5.93 14.88
C ALA A 164 6.45 6.87 16.09
N ASP A 165 7.64 7.36 16.51
CA ASP A 165 7.81 8.39 17.55
C ASP A 165 7.58 9.82 17.02
N GLY A 166 7.39 9.98 15.69
CA GLY A 166 7.13 11.26 15.05
C GLY A 166 8.34 12.22 14.97
N LYS A 167 9.56 11.75 15.26
CA LYS A 167 10.74 12.63 15.29
C LYS A 167 11.42 12.81 13.94
N TYR A 168 11.32 11.80 13.07
CA TYR A 168 11.99 11.82 11.77
C TYR A 168 11.03 11.45 10.66
N VAL A 169 11.28 11.98 9.48
CA VAL A 169 10.66 11.56 8.23
C VAL A 169 11.75 11.27 7.20
N ALA A 170 11.67 10.11 6.59
CA ALA A 170 12.51 9.73 5.46
C ALA A 170 11.77 9.98 4.17
N ALA A 171 12.42 10.51 3.15
CA ALA A 171 11.82 10.75 1.84
C ALA A 171 12.75 10.36 0.70
N GLY A 172 12.20 9.78 -0.35
CA GLY A 172 12.94 9.37 -1.55
C GLY A 172 12.87 10.42 -2.66
N ALA A 173 14.00 10.67 -3.31
CA ALA A 173 14.12 11.55 -4.46
C ALA A 173 14.56 10.76 -5.70
N PRO A 174 13.63 10.25 -6.54
CA PRO A 174 13.96 9.36 -7.67
C PRO A 174 14.93 9.98 -8.67
N GLY A 175 14.68 11.22 -9.10
CA GLY A 175 15.52 11.95 -10.05
C GLY A 175 16.89 12.31 -9.49
N GLY A 176 17.00 12.46 -8.16
CA GLY A 176 18.24 12.72 -7.44
C GLY A 176 18.99 11.46 -7.01
N ARG A 177 18.32 10.31 -7.07
CA ARG A 177 18.82 9.00 -6.62
C ARG A 177 19.31 9.03 -5.17
N PHE A 178 18.60 9.72 -4.28
CA PHE A 178 18.95 9.78 -2.87
C PHE A 178 17.74 9.59 -1.96
N LEU A 179 18.00 9.06 -0.78
CA LEU A 179 17.13 9.08 0.37
C LEU A 179 17.56 10.22 1.26
N VAL A 180 16.64 11.05 1.71
CA VAL A 180 16.90 12.11 2.71
C VAL A 180 16.07 11.87 3.96
N VAL A 181 16.65 12.07 5.13
CA VAL A 181 15.94 12.02 6.40
C VAL A 181 15.92 13.41 7.01
N PHE A 182 14.74 13.86 7.39
CA PHE A 182 14.51 15.15 8.04
C PHE A 182 14.26 14.94 9.54
N ASP A 183 14.81 15.83 10.33
CA ASP A 183 14.52 15.98 11.75
C ASP A 183 13.33 16.94 11.90
N LEU A 184 12.20 16.43 12.37
CA LEU A 184 10.95 17.20 12.50
C LEU A 184 10.98 18.16 13.70
N GLN A 185 11.79 17.90 14.73
CA GLN A 185 11.95 18.81 15.85
C GLN A 185 12.70 20.08 15.43
N ASN A 186 13.75 19.90 14.63
CA ASN A 186 14.57 21.00 14.12
C ASN A 186 14.11 21.52 12.76
N MET A 187 13.12 20.88 12.13
CA MET A 187 12.56 21.19 10.80
C MET A 187 13.65 21.41 9.73
N LYS A 188 14.56 20.46 9.61
CA LYS A 188 15.68 20.49 8.66
C LYS A 188 16.08 19.09 8.19
N ALA A 189 16.77 19.01 7.06
CA ALA A 189 17.44 17.78 6.64
C ALA A 189 18.51 17.39 7.67
N ALA A 190 18.55 16.13 8.05
CA ALA A 190 19.46 15.58 9.03
C ALA A 190 20.61 14.78 8.39
N TRP A 191 20.30 13.91 7.43
CA TRP A 191 21.27 13.10 6.71
C TRP A 191 20.67 12.54 5.41
N GLU A 192 21.53 12.05 4.52
CA GLU A 192 21.18 11.49 3.22
C GLU A 192 21.96 10.21 2.95
N VAL A 193 21.38 9.34 2.09
CA VAL A 193 22.06 8.20 1.47
C VAL A 193 21.93 8.34 -0.05
N GLN A 194 23.07 8.37 -0.74
CA GLN A 194 23.13 8.43 -2.21
C GLN A 194 23.08 7.03 -2.79
N TYR A 195 22.38 6.86 -3.91
CA TYR A 195 22.24 5.61 -4.64
C TYR A 195 22.73 5.70 -6.08
N ASP A 196 22.99 4.54 -6.67
CA ASP A 196 23.27 4.35 -8.09
C ASP A 196 21.99 4.21 -8.94
N SER A 197 20.83 4.11 -8.31
CA SER A 197 19.53 3.88 -8.91
C SER A 197 18.46 4.84 -8.38
N SER A 198 17.34 4.89 -9.08
CA SER A 198 16.14 5.64 -8.67
C SER A 198 15.60 5.12 -7.35
N VAL A 199 15.36 6.03 -6.42
CA VAL A 199 14.75 5.76 -5.10
C VAL A 199 13.24 5.95 -5.21
N ASN A 200 12.49 4.87 -5.02
CA ASN A 200 11.03 4.86 -5.11
C ASN A 200 10.41 4.68 -3.71
N PRO A 201 9.20 4.11 -3.57
CA PRO A 201 8.55 4.00 -2.27
C PRO A 201 9.44 3.44 -1.18
N ILE A 202 9.25 3.98 0.01
CA ILE A 202 10.02 3.66 1.20
C ILE A 202 9.10 3.32 2.37
N VAL A 203 9.57 2.48 3.29
CA VAL A 203 8.92 2.22 4.56
C VAL A 203 9.95 2.15 5.69
N ILE A 204 9.52 2.47 6.92
CA ILE A 204 10.37 2.42 8.11
C ILE A 204 9.91 1.29 9.02
N GLU A 205 10.83 0.40 9.35
CA GLU A 205 10.70 -0.49 10.50
C GLU A 205 11.11 0.28 11.75
N ASN A 206 10.27 0.20 12.79
CA ASN A 206 10.52 0.92 14.02
C ASN A 206 10.94 0.00 15.15
N ASN A 207 11.71 0.51 16.08
CA ASN A 207 11.97 -0.10 17.37
C ASN A 207 10.70 -0.06 18.24
N PRO A 208 10.63 -0.85 19.33
CA PRO A 208 9.48 -0.83 20.25
C PRO A 208 9.17 0.55 20.85
N ASP A 209 10.18 1.42 20.98
CA ASP A 209 10.04 2.80 21.48
C ASP A 209 9.54 3.78 20.41
N GLY A 210 9.34 3.30 19.16
CA GLY A 210 8.88 4.07 18.02
C GLY A 210 9.99 4.76 17.23
N SER A 211 11.24 4.69 17.68
CA SER A 211 12.38 5.21 16.90
C SER A 211 12.62 4.39 15.63
N GLY A 212 13.22 5.00 14.62
CA GLY A 212 13.55 4.29 13.38
C GLY A 212 14.62 3.21 13.61
N ARG A 213 14.37 1.99 13.12
CA ARG A 213 15.32 0.87 13.14
C ARG A 213 15.99 0.72 11.78
N ARG A 214 15.22 0.47 10.75
CA ARG A 214 15.67 0.33 9.36
C ARG A 214 14.73 1.05 8.41
N ILE A 215 15.27 1.51 7.28
CA ILE A 215 14.46 2.01 6.18
C ILE A 215 14.62 1.02 5.03
N PHE A 216 13.50 0.53 4.51
CA PHE A 216 13.48 -0.26 3.28
C PHE A 216 13.14 0.67 2.12
N VAL A 217 14.01 0.66 1.11
CA VAL A 217 13.96 1.59 -0.03
C VAL A 217 13.83 0.77 -1.31
N ASN A 218 12.72 0.92 -2.01
CA ASN A 218 12.54 0.26 -3.29
C ASN A 218 13.41 0.93 -4.35
N LEU A 219 14.24 0.15 -5.05
CA LEU A 219 15.12 0.59 -6.12
C LEU A 219 14.50 0.21 -7.48
N GLY A 220 13.64 1.10 -7.98
CA GLY A 220 12.72 0.84 -9.08
C GLY A 220 13.31 0.29 -10.37
N ALA A 221 14.54 0.67 -10.73
CA ALA A 221 15.18 0.20 -11.96
C ALA A 221 15.87 -1.17 -11.79
N LEU A 222 16.08 -1.64 -10.54
CA LEU A 222 16.92 -2.82 -10.27
C LEU A 222 16.11 -4.05 -9.81
N ASN A 223 14.78 -3.97 -9.75
CA ASN A 223 13.92 -5.01 -9.16
C ASN A 223 14.47 -5.50 -7.81
N SER A 224 14.83 -4.55 -6.94
CA SER A 224 15.47 -4.80 -5.66
C SER A 224 15.04 -3.77 -4.63
N PHE A 225 15.28 -4.05 -3.37
CA PHE A 225 15.17 -3.04 -2.32
C PHE A 225 16.46 -2.96 -1.48
N SER A 226 16.76 -1.76 -1.04
CA SER A 226 17.86 -1.46 -0.13
C SER A 226 17.38 -1.53 1.32
N VAL A 227 18.28 -1.90 2.21
CA VAL A 227 18.10 -1.88 3.66
C VAL A 227 19.07 -0.85 4.24
N VAL A 228 18.54 0.23 4.78
CA VAL A 228 19.32 1.27 5.44
C VAL A 228 19.19 1.10 6.95
N ASP A 229 20.32 0.98 7.64
CA ASP A 229 20.37 1.02 9.09
C ASP A 229 20.20 2.48 9.54
N PHE A 230 19.16 2.73 10.33
CA PHE A 230 18.81 4.10 10.71
C PHE A 230 19.89 4.76 11.61
N ALA A 231 20.49 4.01 12.52
CA ALA A 231 21.53 4.50 13.41
C ALA A 231 22.87 4.71 12.69
N LYS A 232 23.23 3.80 11.77
CA LYS A 232 24.44 3.91 10.94
C LYS A 232 24.30 4.92 9.82
N ARG A 233 23.05 5.30 9.46
CA ARG A 233 22.73 6.22 8.36
C ARG A 233 23.31 5.78 7.02
N ALA A 234 23.31 4.48 6.78
CA ALA A 234 23.96 3.86 5.62
C ALA A 234 23.20 2.63 5.12
N GLU A 235 23.29 2.37 3.80
CA GLU A 235 22.88 1.10 3.22
C GLU A 235 23.74 -0.03 3.79
N VAL A 236 23.09 -1.05 4.36
CA VAL A 236 23.77 -2.21 4.95
C VAL A 236 23.51 -3.49 4.18
N ALA A 237 22.50 -3.52 3.34
CA ALA A 237 22.18 -4.64 2.48
C ALA A 237 21.34 -4.19 1.28
N ARG A 238 21.40 -4.96 0.20
CA ARG A 238 20.52 -4.82 -0.97
C ARG A 238 19.99 -6.20 -1.33
N ILE A 239 18.66 -6.33 -1.40
CA ILE A 239 17.97 -7.59 -1.65
C ILE A 239 17.33 -7.51 -3.04
N LYS A 240 17.76 -8.38 -3.95
CA LYS A 240 17.16 -8.53 -5.27
C LYS A 240 15.88 -9.37 -5.14
N ALA A 241 14.81 -8.96 -5.82
CA ALA A 241 13.64 -9.82 -5.95
C ALA A 241 14.03 -11.11 -6.69
N PRO A 242 13.41 -12.26 -6.38
CA PRO A 242 13.63 -13.49 -7.13
C PRO A 242 13.41 -13.28 -8.63
N ASP A 243 14.27 -13.89 -9.46
CA ASP A 243 14.09 -13.85 -10.91
C ASP A 243 12.94 -14.80 -11.27
N GLU A 244 11.77 -14.23 -11.46
CA GLU A 244 10.58 -14.93 -11.96
C GLU A 244 10.49 -14.77 -13.48
N PRO A 245 9.92 -15.75 -14.20
CA PRO A 245 9.73 -15.64 -15.65
C PRO A 245 8.93 -14.38 -16.00
N THR A 246 9.54 -13.48 -16.74
CA THR A 246 8.90 -12.24 -17.17
C THR A 246 8.22 -12.46 -18.50
N GLY A 247 6.93 -12.65 -18.52
CA GLY A 247 6.11 -12.66 -19.74
C GLY A 247 5.35 -11.35 -19.96
N PHE A 248 5.51 -10.39 -19.06
CA PHE A 248 4.64 -9.23 -18.98
C PHE A 248 5.29 -7.99 -19.59
N GLY A 249 4.63 -7.42 -20.62
CA GLY A 249 4.95 -6.11 -21.14
C GLY A 249 4.55 -5.00 -20.16
N GLY A 250 5.34 -3.96 -20.01
CA GLY A 250 5.00 -2.78 -19.23
C GLY A 250 3.71 -2.12 -19.77
N GLY A 251 2.73 -1.84 -18.89
CA GLY A 251 1.54 -1.06 -19.22
C GLY A 251 1.84 0.44 -19.18
N ARG A 252 1.13 1.23 -20.00
CA ARG A 252 1.27 2.69 -20.01
C ARG A 252 0.98 3.27 -18.62
N GLY A 253 1.84 4.14 -18.14
CA GLY A 253 1.63 4.94 -16.93
C GLY A 253 2.07 4.31 -15.62
N CYS A 254 2.66 3.10 -15.67
CA CYS A 254 3.18 2.37 -14.53
C CYS A 254 4.59 1.87 -14.87
N GLU A 255 5.56 2.76 -14.98
CA GLU A 255 6.81 2.48 -15.73
C GLU A 255 8.00 1.97 -14.90
N SER A 256 7.86 1.83 -13.57
CA SER A 256 8.94 1.33 -12.70
C SER A 256 8.93 -0.20 -12.61
N ASN A 257 10.09 -0.86 -12.55
CA ASN A 257 10.20 -2.32 -12.43
C ASN A 257 9.76 -2.85 -11.07
N ALA A 258 10.08 -2.14 -10.00
CA ALA A 258 9.58 -2.43 -8.66
C ALA A 258 8.78 -1.23 -8.16
N TYR A 259 7.70 -1.47 -7.43
CA TYR A 259 6.87 -0.40 -6.90
C TYR A 259 6.40 -0.76 -5.49
N GLY A 260 5.28 -0.40 -5.01
CA GLY A 260 4.76 -0.63 -3.68
C GLY A 260 5.60 -1.50 -2.73
N ILE A 261 5.95 -0.96 -1.59
CA ILE A 261 6.61 -1.64 -0.49
C ILE A 261 5.83 -1.31 0.79
N GLY A 262 5.63 -2.31 1.66
CA GLY A 262 4.84 -2.12 2.87
C GLY A 262 5.26 -3.07 3.98
N ILE A 263 5.23 -2.59 5.22
CA ILE A 263 5.41 -3.41 6.43
C ILE A 263 4.03 -3.66 7.04
N SER A 264 3.75 -4.92 7.41
CA SER A 264 2.53 -5.25 8.13
C SER A 264 2.46 -4.48 9.46
N PRO A 265 1.26 -4.03 9.92
CA PRO A 265 1.13 -3.26 11.16
C PRO A 265 1.74 -3.92 12.40
N ASP A 266 1.77 -5.27 12.46
CA ASP A 266 2.42 -6.04 13.52
C ASP A 266 3.96 -6.13 13.37
N GLN A 267 4.52 -5.51 12.32
CA GLN A 267 5.94 -5.45 11.97
C GLN A 267 6.61 -6.82 11.81
N LYS A 268 5.86 -7.86 11.43
CA LYS A 268 6.41 -9.21 11.23
C LYS A 268 6.77 -9.51 9.78
N THR A 269 6.18 -8.79 8.83
CA THR A 269 6.40 -9.04 7.41
C THR A 269 6.60 -7.76 6.61
N LEU A 270 7.49 -7.85 5.62
CA LEU A 270 7.72 -6.83 4.58
C LEU A 270 7.17 -7.38 3.27
N TRP A 271 6.35 -6.61 2.58
CA TRP A 271 5.77 -6.97 1.29
C TRP A 271 6.26 -6.02 0.21
N VAL A 272 6.67 -6.57 -0.93
CA VAL A 272 7.29 -5.82 -2.02
C VAL A 272 6.69 -6.26 -3.35
N ASN A 273 6.12 -5.33 -4.10
CA ASN A 273 5.63 -5.59 -5.45
C ASN A 273 6.81 -5.76 -6.42
N SER A 274 6.66 -6.71 -7.34
CA SER A 274 7.50 -6.85 -8.51
C SER A 274 6.64 -6.82 -9.77
N ARG A 275 6.82 -5.80 -10.59
CA ARG A 275 6.13 -5.68 -11.89
C ARG A 275 6.65 -6.66 -12.92
N PRO A 276 7.96 -6.93 -13.01
CA PRO A 276 8.47 -7.93 -13.95
C PRO A 276 7.84 -9.32 -13.78
N SER A 277 7.59 -9.75 -12.55
CA SER A 277 6.97 -11.03 -12.26
C SER A 277 5.45 -10.96 -12.04
N ASN A 278 4.84 -9.76 -12.11
CA ASN A 278 3.42 -9.55 -11.79
C ASN A 278 3.02 -10.19 -10.45
N SER A 279 3.85 -10.02 -9.43
CA SER A 279 3.72 -10.67 -8.14
C SER A 279 3.98 -9.72 -7.00
N VAL A 280 3.57 -10.10 -5.80
CA VAL A 280 4.01 -9.48 -4.57
C VAL A 280 4.76 -10.50 -3.72
N PHE A 281 5.98 -10.15 -3.30
CA PHE A 281 6.84 -10.97 -2.46
C PHE A 281 6.69 -10.59 -1.00
N ALA A 282 6.70 -11.58 -0.12
CA ALA A 282 6.69 -11.39 1.33
C ALA A 282 7.99 -11.88 1.96
N TYR A 283 8.53 -11.08 2.86
CA TYR A 283 9.74 -11.38 3.63
C TYR A 283 9.42 -11.32 5.12
N SER A 284 10.06 -12.19 5.91
CA SER A 284 9.97 -12.12 7.37
C SER A 284 10.72 -10.90 7.91
N LEU A 285 10.27 -10.37 9.03
CA LEU A 285 11.02 -9.41 9.84
C LEU A 285 11.26 -10.02 11.23
N PRO A 286 12.46 -9.81 11.83
CA PRO A 286 13.53 -8.92 11.36
C PRO A 286 14.51 -9.54 10.37
N ASP A 287 14.45 -10.83 10.05
CA ASP A 287 15.51 -11.58 9.37
C ASP A 287 15.59 -11.37 7.86
N ILE A 288 14.56 -10.77 7.25
CA ILE A 288 14.43 -10.52 5.80
C ILE A 288 14.57 -11.82 4.99
N LYS A 289 13.99 -12.92 5.49
CA LYS A 289 13.92 -14.19 4.77
C LYS A 289 12.71 -14.18 3.85
N LEU A 290 12.88 -14.59 2.59
CA LEU A 290 11.76 -14.78 1.68
C LEU A 290 10.81 -15.83 2.23
N LEU A 291 9.56 -15.47 2.44
CA LEU A 291 8.48 -16.36 2.86
C LEU A 291 7.75 -16.99 1.65
N GLY A 292 7.68 -16.26 0.55
CA GLY A 292 7.03 -16.67 -0.68
C GLY A 292 6.55 -15.47 -1.49
N HIS A 293 5.68 -15.74 -2.47
CA HIS A 293 5.05 -14.72 -3.29
C HIS A 293 3.60 -15.08 -3.60
N VAL A 294 2.85 -14.08 -4.03
CA VAL A 294 1.50 -14.24 -4.60
C VAL A 294 1.51 -13.65 -5.98
N SER A 295 1.23 -14.48 -7.00
CA SER A 295 1.02 -14.02 -8.36
C SER A 295 -0.28 -13.22 -8.43
N LEU A 296 -0.23 -12.09 -9.12
CA LEU A 296 -1.37 -11.18 -9.25
C LEU A 296 -2.15 -11.45 -10.53
N PRO A 297 -3.41 -11.03 -10.61
CA PRO A 297 -4.22 -11.20 -11.80
C PRO A 297 -3.57 -10.62 -13.04
N GLU A 298 -3.79 -11.29 -14.16
CA GLU A 298 -3.41 -10.86 -15.51
C GLU A 298 -4.63 -10.83 -16.42
N GLN A 299 -4.55 -10.08 -17.51
CA GLN A 299 -5.56 -10.05 -18.52
C GLN A 299 -5.11 -10.84 -19.74
N ALA A 300 -5.79 -11.92 -20.05
CA ALA A 300 -5.59 -12.66 -21.31
C ALA A 300 -5.89 -11.76 -22.51
N VAL A 301 -5.00 -11.75 -23.50
CA VAL A 301 -5.16 -11.01 -24.75
C VAL A 301 -5.05 -12.02 -25.90
N PRO A 302 -6.12 -12.25 -26.70
CA PRO A 302 -6.09 -13.21 -27.79
C PRO A 302 -4.91 -12.99 -28.73
N GLY A 303 -4.11 -14.04 -28.99
CA GLY A 303 -2.95 -13.99 -29.87
C GLY A 303 -1.76 -13.15 -29.40
N LYS A 304 -1.75 -12.71 -28.13
CA LYS A 304 -0.65 -11.93 -27.53
C LYS A 304 -0.37 -12.45 -26.11
N PRO A 305 0.83 -12.13 -25.55
CA PRO A 305 1.07 -12.37 -24.13
C PRO A 305 0.04 -11.66 -23.25
N SER A 306 -0.32 -12.27 -22.14
CA SER A 306 -1.21 -11.67 -21.14
C SER A 306 -0.67 -10.30 -20.69
N ARG A 307 -1.60 -9.39 -20.36
CA ARG A 307 -1.22 -8.11 -19.74
C ARG A 307 -1.04 -8.30 -18.25
N SER A 308 0.09 -7.82 -17.75
CA SER A 308 0.33 -7.70 -16.31
C SER A 308 -0.70 -6.79 -15.64
N GLY A 309 -1.08 -7.13 -14.40
CA GLY A 309 -1.80 -6.22 -13.51
C GLY A 309 -1.02 -4.95 -13.18
N ASN A 310 0.29 -4.93 -13.41
CA ASN A 310 1.18 -3.83 -13.02
C ASN A 310 0.94 -3.43 -11.57
N PRO A 311 1.34 -4.26 -10.59
CA PRO A 311 1.14 -3.97 -9.17
C PRO A 311 1.75 -2.61 -8.83
N ALA A 312 0.94 -1.75 -8.19
CA ALA A 312 1.33 -0.38 -7.87
C ALA A 312 1.58 -0.21 -6.37
N TRP A 313 0.56 -0.05 -5.57
CA TRP A 313 0.69 0.22 -4.14
C TRP A 313 0.23 -0.94 -3.25
N ILE A 314 0.64 -0.90 -1.97
CA ILE A 314 0.30 -1.89 -0.95
C ILE A 314 -0.26 -1.19 0.27
N THR A 315 -1.31 -1.74 0.87
CA THR A 315 -1.78 -1.38 2.21
C THR A 315 -2.30 -2.61 2.95
N PHE A 316 -2.42 -2.52 4.26
CA PHE A 316 -2.80 -3.65 5.11
C PHE A 316 -4.06 -3.32 5.92
N THR A 317 -4.79 -4.36 6.33
CA THR A 317 -5.75 -4.23 7.41
C THR A 317 -5.02 -3.99 8.73
N PRO A 318 -5.64 -3.24 9.69
CA PRO A 318 -4.99 -2.92 10.98
C PRO A 318 -4.57 -4.14 11.80
N ASP A 319 -5.27 -5.26 11.63
CA ASP A 319 -5.00 -6.55 12.29
C ASP A 319 -3.90 -7.39 11.59
N SER A 320 -3.29 -6.86 10.52
CA SER A 320 -2.25 -7.52 9.72
C SER A 320 -2.68 -8.83 9.02
N LYS A 321 -3.99 -9.12 8.93
CA LYS A 321 -4.48 -10.37 8.32
C LYS A 321 -4.62 -10.29 6.82
N ALA A 322 -4.85 -9.13 6.25
CA ALA A 322 -4.97 -8.95 4.82
C ALA A 322 -4.06 -7.82 4.31
N VAL A 323 -3.53 -8.03 3.12
CA VAL A 323 -2.83 -7.02 2.32
C VAL A 323 -3.62 -6.77 1.04
N TYR A 324 -3.75 -5.50 0.68
CA TYR A 324 -4.39 -5.05 -0.54
C TYR A 324 -3.36 -4.51 -1.49
N VAL A 325 -3.41 -4.95 -2.74
CA VAL A 325 -2.48 -4.54 -3.81
C VAL A 325 -3.29 -3.94 -4.95
N SER A 326 -3.01 -2.69 -5.30
CA SER A 326 -3.60 -2.07 -6.48
C SER A 326 -2.89 -2.52 -7.75
N SER A 327 -3.65 -2.75 -8.82
CA SER A 327 -3.16 -3.17 -10.14
C SER A 327 -3.53 -2.11 -11.16
N CYS A 328 -2.60 -1.17 -11.39
CA CYS A 328 -2.87 0.00 -12.23
C CYS A 328 -3.13 -0.34 -13.71
N GLY A 329 -2.73 -1.52 -14.16
CA GLY A 329 -3.01 -2.02 -15.51
C GLY A 329 -4.39 -2.63 -15.71
N LEU A 330 -5.14 -2.95 -14.65
CA LEU A 330 -6.36 -3.77 -14.72
C LEU A 330 -7.59 -3.21 -14.02
N LYS A 331 -7.63 -1.96 -13.56
CA LYS A 331 -8.77 -1.41 -12.80
C LYS A 331 -9.17 -2.31 -11.61
N MET A 332 -8.19 -2.76 -10.85
CA MET A 332 -8.40 -3.81 -9.88
C MET A 332 -7.58 -3.60 -8.61
N VAL A 333 -8.14 -4.03 -7.50
CA VAL A 333 -7.41 -4.24 -6.24
C VAL A 333 -7.53 -5.73 -5.88
N THR A 334 -6.41 -6.34 -5.54
CA THR A 334 -6.36 -7.73 -5.07
C THR A 334 -6.20 -7.74 -3.56
N ALA A 335 -7.10 -8.43 -2.87
CA ALA A 335 -6.97 -8.70 -1.44
C ALA A 335 -6.32 -10.09 -1.24
N ILE A 336 -5.35 -10.16 -0.34
CA ILE A 336 -4.52 -11.35 -0.08
C ILE A 336 -4.55 -11.64 1.41
N ASP A 337 -4.82 -12.89 1.78
CA ASP A 337 -4.66 -13.39 3.14
C ASP A 337 -3.16 -13.52 3.44
N VAL A 338 -2.69 -12.79 4.45
CA VAL A 338 -1.27 -12.70 4.81
C VAL A 338 -0.73 -14.06 5.29
N GLN A 339 -1.50 -14.78 6.11
CA GLN A 339 -1.06 -16.05 6.67
C GLN A 339 -1.05 -17.18 5.63
N LYS A 340 -2.07 -17.22 4.77
CA LYS A 340 -2.19 -18.27 3.75
C LYS A 340 -1.39 -17.96 2.49
N MET A 341 -0.91 -16.74 2.32
CA MET A 341 -0.23 -16.28 1.10
C MET A 341 -1.08 -16.57 -0.14
N LYS A 342 -2.37 -16.22 -0.09
CA LYS A 342 -3.34 -16.50 -1.16
C LYS A 342 -4.27 -15.34 -1.39
N GLU A 343 -4.61 -15.11 -2.65
CA GLU A 343 -5.68 -14.21 -3.04
C GLU A 343 -7.01 -14.65 -2.40
N VAL A 344 -7.75 -13.69 -1.85
CA VAL A 344 -9.07 -13.90 -1.26
C VAL A 344 -10.16 -13.14 -1.98
N ALA A 345 -9.82 -12.05 -2.68
CA ALA A 345 -10.78 -11.29 -3.48
C ALA A 345 -10.10 -10.49 -4.60
N ARG A 346 -10.85 -10.29 -5.68
CA ARG A 346 -10.58 -9.34 -6.76
C ARG A 346 -11.68 -8.30 -6.77
N ILE A 347 -11.30 -7.05 -6.66
CA ILE A 347 -12.22 -5.94 -6.47
C ILE A 347 -12.05 -4.99 -7.65
N THR A 348 -13.10 -4.85 -8.46
CA THR A 348 -13.10 -3.89 -9.57
C THR A 348 -13.23 -2.48 -9.04
N VAL A 349 -12.37 -1.59 -9.51
CA VAL A 349 -12.31 -0.16 -9.16
C VAL A 349 -12.19 0.70 -10.41
N GLY A 350 -12.02 2.00 -10.28
CA GLY A 350 -11.90 2.92 -11.41
C GLY A 350 -10.60 2.79 -12.20
N GLU A 351 -10.34 3.79 -13.05
CA GLU A 351 -9.24 3.80 -14.01
C GLU A 351 -7.89 4.01 -13.34
N MET A 352 -6.91 3.17 -13.68
CA MET A 352 -5.51 3.24 -13.21
C MET A 352 -5.44 3.38 -11.69
N PRO A 353 -5.96 2.42 -10.90
CA PRO A 353 -5.83 2.45 -9.45
C PRO A 353 -4.35 2.43 -9.09
N ASP A 354 -3.92 3.42 -8.33
CA ASP A 354 -2.52 3.62 -8.00
C ASP A 354 -2.34 3.54 -6.48
N ARG A 355 -2.32 4.68 -5.77
CA ARG A 355 -2.13 4.69 -4.33
C ARG A 355 -3.36 4.19 -3.60
N ILE A 356 -3.10 3.42 -2.57
CA ILE A 356 -4.15 2.91 -1.69
C ILE A 356 -3.78 3.17 -0.24
N SER A 357 -4.78 3.43 0.59
CA SER A 357 -4.60 3.79 1.99
C SER A 357 -5.68 3.17 2.86
N THR A 358 -5.32 2.73 4.04
CA THR A 358 -6.25 2.13 5.00
C THR A 358 -6.66 3.13 6.07
N LEU A 359 -7.96 3.29 6.26
CA LEU A 359 -8.56 3.95 7.42
C LEU A 359 -9.04 2.87 8.39
N ALA A 360 -8.42 2.78 9.56
CA ALA A 360 -8.94 1.96 10.64
C ALA A 360 -10.23 2.61 11.18
N LEU A 361 -11.29 1.83 11.33
CA LEU A 361 -12.51 2.26 11.98
C LEU A 361 -12.44 1.93 13.48
N PRO A 362 -13.01 2.77 14.34
CA PRO A 362 -13.02 2.55 15.79
C PRO A 362 -13.82 1.30 16.20
#